data_cb41dd509d66667d89b473255ad1dd72
#
_entry.id   cb41dd509d66667d89b473255ad1dd72
#
_cell.length_a   1.000
_cell.length_b   1.000
_cell.length_c   1.000
_cell.angle_alpha   90.00
_cell.angle_beta   90.00
_cell.angle_gamma   90.00
#
_symmetry.space_group_name_H-M   'P 1'
#
loop_
_entity.id
_entity.type
_entity.pdbx_description
1 polymer ?
#
loop_
_entity_poly.entity_id
_entity_poly.type
_entity_poly.pdbx_seq_one_letter_code
_entity_poly.pdbx_strand_id
1 'polypeptide(L)'
;MYYIKWALKNIIGNRARYAVMIILTAFTFITLLLFDAVISGYDIQTDRFRQALEGDIRVFASDEDGLGALLPALSDITASSPCTVFYPAALIDGVRLITDTGDMTVQLAGVTDGYAQTLLNSCTVLKEGAMNFSQPESCFVDADTAEKLSLKAGDEITLYFEAPSKHIISAPVTIGGIFISNYLAHSRIVYMPLIHAAGFMEKEDFVNTVLGTVAGVSAPEREQQVNDVVYAIRTAVKKAGILARVEAPDQLSGSFGYFQIFDIFKIILIGLKNLTGFVLALMLLFAVRSAYYLIFQKRRAEIATLRTYGMDTKEFIRMITAETVIVLLFAALIAAAVIIPAVFAVQGFPAAYYSANLIAVFGGPSVVLHFDGIRIAAMAVVIAAVNLAASMLSMCRALRTETARLSAES
;
A
#
# COMPACT_ATOMS: atom_id res chain seq x y z
N MET A 1 -37.19 13.57 20.27
CA MET A 1 -36.51 13.83 21.56
C MET A 1 -36.84 12.80 22.64
N TYR A 2 -38.09 12.35 22.76
CA TYR A 2 -38.54 11.34 23.75
C TYR A 2 -37.78 10.00 23.66
N TYR A 3 -37.65 9.41 22.48
CA TYR A 3 -36.98 8.12 22.27
C TYR A 3 -35.50 8.12 22.66
N ILE A 4 -34.78 9.25 22.47
CA ILE A 4 -33.36 9.37 22.83
C ILE A 4 -33.20 9.40 24.35
N LYS A 5 -34.03 10.19 25.08
CA LYS A 5 -34.02 10.24 26.56
C LYS A 5 -34.29 8.86 27.14
N TRP A 6 -35.26 8.18 26.59
CA TRP A 6 -35.63 6.83 27.03
C TRP A 6 -34.52 5.80 26.75
N ALA A 7 -33.91 5.84 25.55
CA ALA A 7 -32.78 4.98 25.20
C ALA A 7 -31.58 5.17 26.13
N LEU A 8 -31.24 6.45 26.46
CA LEU A 8 -30.16 6.76 27.41
C LEU A 8 -30.46 6.21 28.81
N LYS A 9 -31.70 6.38 29.32
CA LYS A 9 -32.12 5.82 30.62
C LYS A 9 -31.96 4.28 30.63
N ASN A 10 -32.28 3.60 29.54
CA ASN A 10 -32.16 2.16 29.42
C ASN A 10 -30.72 1.69 29.40
N ILE A 11 -29.86 2.39 28.67
CA ILE A 11 -28.43 2.11 28.60
C ILE A 11 -27.82 2.23 30.00
N ILE A 12 -28.14 3.29 30.74
CA ILE A 12 -27.66 3.52 32.10
C ILE A 12 -28.19 2.43 33.07
N GLY A 13 -29.44 2.03 32.93
CA GLY A 13 -30.06 1.01 33.78
C GLY A 13 -29.54 -0.41 33.56
N ASN A 14 -29.00 -0.70 32.35
CA ASN A 14 -28.43 -1.98 31.97
C ASN A 14 -26.97 -1.88 31.49
N ARG A 15 -26.23 -0.93 32.11
CA ARG A 15 -24.87 -0.53 31.69
C ARG A 15 -23.91 -1.66 31.37
N ALA A 16 -23.90 -2.75 32.16
CA ALA A 16 -22.98 -3.87 31.94
C ALA A 16 -23.24 -4.59 30.60
N ARG A 17 -24.49 -4.79 30.20
CA ARG A 17 -24.85 -5.47 28.95
C ARG A 17 -24.59 -4.60 27.73
N TYR A 18 -24.96 -3.31 27.83
CA TYR A 18 -24.65 -2.34 26.77
C TYR A 18 -23.16 -2.09 26.64
N ALA A 19 -22.39 -2.11 27.75
CA ALA A 19 -20.94 -1.99 27.70
C ALA A 19 -20.31 -3.13 26.88
N VAL A 20 -20.75 -4.38 27.07
CA VAL A 20 -20.27 -5.53 26.28
C VAL A 20 -20.60 -5.32 24.80
N MET A 21 -21.82 -4.87 24.47
CA MET A 21 -22.20 -4.59 23.07
C MET A 21 -21.36 -3.47 22.47
N ILE A 22 -21.14 -2.38 23.19
CA ILE A 22 -20.35 -1.24 22.75
C ILE A 22 -18.89 -1.67 22.52
N ILE A 23 -18.29 -2.40 23.47
CA ILE A 23 -16.90 -2.85 23.37
C ILE A 23 -16.73 -3.80 22.18
N LEU A 24 -17.63 -4.78 21.98
CA LEU A 24 -17.53 -5.72 20.89
C LEU A 24 -17.75 -5.04 19.53
N THR A 25 -18.69 -4.11 19.45
CA THR A 25 -18.92 -3.31 18.23
C THR A 25 -17.71 -2.41 17.94
N ALA A 26 -17.14 -1.76 18.96
CA ALA A 26 -15.92 -0.95 18.83
C ALA A 26 -14.74 -1.80 18.38
N PHE A 27 -14.54 -2.99 18.96
CA PHE A 27 -13.50 -3.93 18.54
C PHE A 27 -13.65 -4.34 17.07
N THR A 28 -14.88 -4.61 16.62
CA THR A 28 -15.18 -4.91 15.22
C THR A 28 -14.82 -3.74 14.31
N PHE A 29 -15.19 -2.51 14.69
CA PHE A 29 -14.79 -1.29 13.96
C PHE A 29 -13.28 -1.15 13.88
N ILE A 30 -12.59 -1.24 15.01
CA ILE A 30 -11.13 -1.09 15.09
C ILE A 30 -10.45 -2.10 14.17
N THR A 31 -10.82 -3.38 14.28
CA THR A 31 -10.19 -4.45 13.49
C THR A 31 -10.39 -4.26 11.99
N LEU A 32 -11.62 -3.99 11.55
CA LEU A 32 -11.91 -3.82 10.12
C LEU A 32 -11.29 -2.55 9.55
N LEU A 33 -11.28 -1.45 10.30
CA LEU A 33 -10.66 -0.20 9.88
C LEU A 33 -9.14 -0.33 9.78
N LEU A 34 -8.49 -1.03 10.71
CA LEU A 34 -7.06 -1.28 10.63
C LEU A 34 -6.70 -2.14 9.41
N PHE A 35 -7.44 -3.21 9.15
CA PHE A 35 -7.23 -4.00 7.94
C PHE A 35 -7.37 -3.18 6.66
N ASP A 36 -8.40 -2.34 6.60
CA ASP A 36 -8.63 -1.50 5.43
C ASP A 36 -7.55 -0.44 5.26
N ALA A 37 -7.11 0.17 6.36
CA ALA A 37 -6.02 1.15 6.35
C ALA A 37 -4.69 0.54 5.88
N VAL A 38 -4.38 -0.70 6.32
CA VAL A 38 -3.19 -1.44 5.89
C VAL A 38 -3.28 -1.79 4.41
N ILE A 39 -4.42 -2.31 3.93
CA ILE A 39 -4.61 -2.65 2.51
C ILE A 39 -4.53 -1.40 1.62
N SER A 40 -5.17 -0.31 2.03
CA SER A 40 -5.12 0.95 1.26
C SER A 40 -3.72 1.56 1.27
N GLY A 41 -3.01 1.48 2.39
CA GLY A 41 -1.61 1.91 2.48
C GLY A 41 -0.68 1.03 1.63
N TYR A 42 -0.91 -0.27 1.63
CA TYR A 42 -0.22 -1.23 0.77
C TYR A 42 -0.38 -0.88 -0.71
N ASP A 43 -1.61 -0.59 -1.17
CA ASP A 43 -1.87 -0.19 -2.55
C ASP A 43 -1.08 1.06 -2.93
N ILE A 44 -1.13 2.10 -2.10
CA ILE A 44 -0.39 3.35 -2.35
C ILE A 44 1.12 3.11 -2.40
N GLN A 45 1.65 2.30 -1.50
CA GLN A 45 3.08 2.00 -1.47
C GLN A 45 3.51 1.17 -2.67
N THR A 46 2.75 0.12 -3.00
CA THR A 46 3.04 -0.74 -4.16
C THR A 46 2.97 0.05 -5.47
N ASP A 47 2.00 0.96 -5.60
CA ASP A 47 1.90 1.83 -6.76
C ASP A 47 3.09 2.81 -6.86
N ARG A 48 3.51 3.43 -5.76
CA ARG A 48 4.70 4.28 -5.72
C ARG A 48 5.96 3.49 -6.07
N PHE A 49 6.07 2.29 -5.53
CA PHE A 49 7.17 1.39 -5.78
C PHE A 49 7.25 0.99 -7.26
N ARG A 50 6.11 0.59 -7.85
CA ARG A 50 6.00 0.29 -9.28
C ARG A 50 6.39 1.48 -10.14
N GLN A 51 5.90 2.68 -9.80
CA GLN A 51 6.25 3.90 -10.52
C GLN A 51 7.73 4.24 -10.45
N ALA A 52 8.34 4.05 -9.29
CA ALA A 52 9.76 4.37 -9.11
C ALA A 52 10.67 3.38 -9.83
N LEU A 53 10.29 2.09 -9.92
CA LEU A 53 11.11 1.06 -10.55
C LEU A 53 10.84 0.86 -12.03
N GLU A 54 9.57 0.87 -12.42
CA GLU A 54 9.16 0.59 -13.80
C GLU A 54 8.78 1.84 -14.55
N GLY A 55 8.47 2.92 -13.86
CA GLY A 55 7.82 4.08 -14.43
C GLY A 55 6.40 3.77 -14.92
N ASP A 56 5.79 4.71 -15.58
CA ASP A 56 4.55 4.53 -16.35
C ASP A 56 4.86 4.17 -17.80
N ILE A 57 6.06 4.50 -18.24
CA ILE A 57 6.54 4.28 -19.60
C ILE A 57 7.98 3.82 -19.51
N ARG A 58 8.32 2.80 -20.27
CA ARG A 58 9.68 2.30 -20.33
C ARG A 58 10.13 2.21 -21.79
N VAL A 59 11.31 2.72 -22.07
CA VAL A 59 11.95 2.65 -23.38
C VAL A 59 13.26 1.92 -23.23
N PHE A 60 13.45 0.85 -24.00
CA PHE A 60 14.69 0.10 -24.05
C PHE A 60 15.33 0.20 -25.43
N ALA A 61 16.64 0.41 -25.46
CA ALA A 61 17.39 0.20 -26.67
C ALA A 61 17.41 -1.29 -27.05
N SER A 62 17.22 -1.57 -28.31
CA SER A 62 17.36 -2.94 -28.84
C SER A 62 18.75 -3.19 -29.46
N ASP A 63 19.58 -2.15 -29.53
CA ASP A 63 20.92 -2.18 -30.09
C ASP A 63 21.96 -1.58 -29.15
N GLU A 64 23.24 -1.76 -29.50
CA GLU A 64 24.38 -1.25 -28.74
C GLU A 64 24.58 0.27 -28.86
N ASP A 65 23.86 0.94 -29.77
CA ASP A 65 23.97 2.38 -29.95
C ASP A 65 23.24 3.16 -28.87
N GLY A 66 22.26 2.51 -28.23
CA GLY A 66 21.53 3.09 -27.11
C GLY A 66 20.47 4.12 -27.52
N LEU A 67 19.99 4.87 -26.55
CA LEU A 67 18.91 5.86 -26.70
C LEU A 67 19.40 7.31 -26.68
N GLY A 68 20.72 7.57 -26.75
CA GLY A 68 21.29 8.92 -26.67
C GLY A 68 20.65 9.90 -27.64
N ALA A 69 20.42 9.48 -28.88
CA ALA A 69 19.77 10.30 -29.91
C ALA A 69 18.28 10.60 -29.63
N LEU A 70 17.65 9.90 -28.70
CA LEU A 70 16.26 10.14 -28.28
C LEU A 70 16.14 11.22 -27.19
N LEU A 71 17.20 11.48 -26.43
CA LEU A 71 17.16 12.42 -25.29
C LEU A 71 16.65 13.84 -25.63
N PRO A 72 17.06 14.48 -26.77
CA PRO A 72 16.50 15.77 -27.14
C PRO A 72 14.98 15.74 -27.36
N ALA A 73 14.47 14.69 -28.02
CA ALA A 73 13.04 14.53 -28.26
C ALA A 73 12.26 14.27 -26.95
N LEU A 74 12.85 13.58 -25.99
CA LEU A 74 12.26 13.41 -24.66
C LEU A 74 12.17 14.74 -23.90
N SER A 75 13.16 15.60 -24.04
CA SER A 75 13.13 16.96 -23.49
C SER A 75 11.98 17.79 -24.07
N ASP A 76 11.74 17.70 -25.38
CA ASP A 76 10.63 18.40 -26.06
C ASP A 76 9.26 17.83 -25.58
N ILE A 77 9.17 16.53 -25.39
CA ILE A 77 7.96 15.87 -24.87
C ILE A 77 7.70 16.33 -23.42
N THR A 78 8.73 16.41 -22.57
CA THR A 78 8.61 16.94 -21.21
C THR A 78 8.12 18.39 -21.21
N ALA A 79 8.62 19.21 -22.10
CA ALA A 79 8.19 20.61 -22.22
C ALA A 79 6.72 20.74 -22.62
N SER A 80 6.20 19.81 -23.45
CA SER A 80 4.79 19.77 -23.85
C SER A 80 3.87 19.08 -22.83
N SER A 81 4.42 18.23 -21.99
CA SER A 81 3.69 17.46 -20.96
C SER A 81 4.37 17.61 -19.59
N PRO A 82 4.19 18.73 -18.89
CA PRO A 82 4.96 19.07 -17.69
C PRO A 82 4.72 18.10 -16.50
N CYS A 83 3.67 17.29 -16.55
CA CYS A 83 3.43 16.23 -15.56
C CYS A 83 4.28 14.97 -15.79
N THR A 84 5.04 14.91 -16.91
CA THR A 84 5.85 13.74 -17.26
C THR A 84 7.32 14.04 -16.99
N VAL A 85 7.98 13.15 -16.25
CA VAL A 85 9.41 13.23 -15.97
C VAL A 85 10.08 11.97 -16.53
N PHE A 86 11.17 12.15 -17.27
CA PHE A 86 11.97 11.06 -17.80
C PHE A 86 13.28 10.91 -17.02
N TYR A 87 13.61 9.67 -16.71
CA TYR A 87 14.84 9.29 -16.03
C TYR A 87 15.66 8.39 -16.96
N PRO A 88 16.66 8.95 -17.66
CA PRO A 88 17.58 8.15 -18.44
C PRO A 88 18.47 7.32 -17.50
N ALA A 89 18.74 6.07 -17.91
CA ALA A 89 19.58 5.15 -17.19
C ALA A 89 20.44 4.29 -18.15
N ALA A 90 21.59 3.86 -17.66
CA ALA A 90 22.46 2.92 -18.32
C ALA A 90 22.49 1.62 -17.49
N LEU A 91 21.83 0.56 -17.97
CA LEU A 91 21.84 -0.76 -17.34
C LEU A 91 22.88 -1.64 -18.04
N ILE A 92 23.90 -2.06 -17.32
CA ILE A 92 25.01 -2.85 -17.84
C ILE A 92 25.07 -4.17 -17.07
N ASP A 93 24.83 -5.26 -17.77
CA ASP A 93 24.88 -6.60 -17.22
C ASP A 93 26.29 -7.19 -17.25
N GLY A 94 26.57 -8.16 -16.38
CA GLY A 94 27.81 -8.90 -16.40
C GLY A 94 29.01 -8.19 -15.78
N VAL A 95 28.83 -7.08 -15.08
CA VAL A 95 29.90 -6.40 -14.34
C VAL A 95 30.30 -7.26 -13.15
N ARG A 96 31.61 -7.47 -12.96
CA ARG A 96 32.15 -8.18 -11.80
C ARG A 96 32.63 -7.17 -10.76
N LEU A 97 32.05 -7.26 -9.60
CA LEU A 97 32.48 -6.54 -8.41
C LEU A 97 33.51 -7.40 -7.70
N ILE A 98 34.71 -6.89 -7.53
CA ILE A 98 35.84 -7.59 -6.91
C ILE A 98 36.28 -6.84 -5.64
N THR A 99 36.47 -7.63 -4.58
CA THR A 99 36.91 -7.16 -3.27
C THR A 99 37.99 -8.09 -2.73
N ASP A 100 38.64 -7.73 -1.65
CA ASP A 100 39.62 -8.59 -0.95
C ASP A 100 38.97 -9.87 -0.40
N THR A 101 37.65 -9.86 -0.15
CA THR A 101 36.93 -10.98 0.44
C THR A 101 36.28 -11.91 -0.60
N GLY A 102 36.17 -11.49 -1.84
CA GLY A 102 35.58 -12.30 -2.92
C GLY A 102 35.14 -11.47 -4.12
N ASP A 103 34.47 -12.16 -5.06
CA ASP A 103 33.91 -11.53 -6.25
C ASP A 103 32.45 -11.92 -6.46
N MET A 104 31.70 -11.03 -7.11
CA MET A 104 30.30 -11.26 -7.46
C MET A 104 29.95 -10.59 -8.79
N THR A 105 29.16 -11.26 -9.60
CA THR A 105 28.58 -10.64 -10.80
C THR A 105 27.36 -9.83 -10.40
N VAL A 106 27.36 -8.55 -10.79
CA VAL A 106 26.32 -7.57 -10.49
C VAL A 106 25.84 -6.91 -11.78
N GLN A 107 24.67 -6.31 -11.75
CA GLN A 107 24.21 -5.36 -12.74
C GLN A 107 24.62 -3.95 -12.32
N LEU A 108 25.27 -3.23 -13.19
CA LEU A 108 25.59 -1.82 -12.96
C LEU A 108 24.48 -0.95 -13.53
N ALA A 109 23.93 -0.08 -12.68
CA ALA A 109 22.89 0.87 -13.06
C ALA A 109 23.42 2.29 -12.92
N GLY A 110 23.75 2.89 -14.06
CA GLY A 110 24.02 4.33 -14.16
C GLY A 110 22.72 5.11 -14.11
N VAL A 111 22.57 5.99 -13.12
CA VAL A 111 21.33 6.74 -12.91
C VAL A 111 21.58 8.22 -12.67
N THR A 112 20.57 9.04 -12.92
CA THR A 112 20.61 10.46 -12.60
C THR A 112 20.29 10.72 -11.14
N ASP A 113 20.73 11.86 -10.59
CA ASP A 113 20.43 12.28 -9.20
C ASP A 113 18.92 12.28 -8.92
N GLY A 114 18.11 12.76 -9.85
CA GLY A 114 16.66 12.81 -9.71
C GLY A 114 16.04 11.41 -9.57
N TYR A 115 16.55 10.44 -10.33
CA TYR A 115 16.09 9.06 -10.23
C TYR A 115 16.55 8.41 -8.94
N ALA A 116 17.80 8.65 -8.52
CA ALA A 116 18.31 8.15 -7.25
C ALA A 116 17.49 8.64 -6.05
N GLN A 117 17.10 9.90 -6.04
CA GLN A 117 16.21 10.45 -5.01
C GLN A 117 14.82 9.79 -5.04
N THR A 118 14.30 9.51 -6.22
CA THR A 118 13.02 8.80 -6.38
C THR A 118 13.09 7.38 -5.84
N LEU A 119 14.18 6.66 -6.13
CA LEU A 119 14.44 5.32 -5.59
C LEU A 119 14.55 5.33 -4.05
N LEU A 120 15.31 6.26 -3.49
CA LEU A 120 15.44 6.42 -2.04
C LEU A 120 14.10 6.66 -1.35
N ASN A 121 13.29 7.54 -1.92
CA ASN A 121 12.02 7.92 -1.30
C ASN A 121 10.95 6.84 -1.42
N SER A 122 11.04 5.97 -2.42
CA SER A 122 9.94 5.06 -2.78
C SER A 122 10.27 3.57 -2.60
N CYS A 123 11.53 3.18 -2.79
CA CYS A 123 11.89 1.77 -2.94
C CYS A 123 12.96 1.29 -1.97
N THR A 124 13.75 2.18 -1.40
CA THR A 124 14.94 1.82 -0.64
C THR A 124 14.98 2.52 0.71
N VAL A 125 15.70 1.93 1.65
CA VAL A 125 16.06 2.56 2.92
C VAL A 125 17.58 2.57 3.02
N LEU A 126 18.15 3.74 3.22
CA LEU A 126 19.57 3.86 3.46
C LEU A 126 19.91 3.20 4.81
N LYS A 127 20.80 2.20 4.78
CA LYS A 127 21.29 1.50 5.98
C LYS A 127 22.55 2.14 6.53
N GLU A 128 23.45 2.57 5.63
CA GLU A 128 24.75 3.13 5.98
C GLU A 128 25.21 4.12 4.90
N GLY A 129 25.95 5.15 5.27
CA GLY A 129 26.46 6.16 4.35
C GLY A 129 25.44 7.22 3.93
N ALA A 130 25.63 7.82 2.76
CA ALA A 130 24.74 8.81 2.17
C ALA A 130 24.64 8.59 0.66
N MET A 131 23.43 8.50 0.11
CA MET A 131 23.22 8.38 -1.34
C MET A 131 23.37 9.76 -1.99
N ASN A 132 24.59 10.13 -2.28
CA ASN A 132 24.96 11.40 -2.87
C ASN A 132 25.85 11.17 -4.09
N PHE A 133 25.34 11.49 -5.28
CA PHE A 133 26.09 11.40 -6.53
C PHE A 133 27.01 12.60 -6.80
N SER A 134 27.20 13.48 -5.83
CA SER A 134 28.15 14.61 -5.94
C SER A 134 29.61 14.15 -6.05
N GLN A 135 29.92 12.92 -5.63
CA GLN A 135 31.23 12.32 -5.83
C GLN A 135 31.16 11.36 -7.02
N PRO A 136 31.90 11.65 -8.08
CA PRO A 136 31.79 10.91 -9.34
C PRO A 136 32.15 9.43 -9.23
N GLU A 137 33.07 9.06 -8.36
CA GLU A 137 33.54 7.69 -8.17
C GLU A 137 32.78 6.94 -7.06
N SER A 138 31.64 7.46 -6.60
CA SER A 138 30.83 6.79 -5.58
C SER A 138 29.83 5.82 -6.18
N CYS A 139 29.69 4.67 -5.57
CA CYS A 139 28.66 3.70 -5.88
C CYS A 139 27.82 3.36 -4.66
N PHE A 140 26.64 2.79 -4.90
CA PHE A 140 25.69 2.36 -3.88
C PHE A 140 25.38 0.90 -4.09
N VAL A 141 25.51 0.12 -3.01
CA VAL A 141 25.40 -1.33 -3.03
C VAL A 141 24.24 -1.75 -2.15
N ASP A 142 23.50 -2.78 -2.54
CA ASP A 142 22.45 -3.33 -1.68
C ASP A 142 23.03 -4.06 -0.46
N ALA A 143 22.23 -4.09 0.63
CA ALA A 143 22.67 -4.63 1.90
C ALA A 143 23.00 -6.14 1.86
N ASP A 144 22.37 -6.90 0.96
CA ASP A 144 22.60 -8.34 0.82
C ASP A 144 23.98 -8.60 0.14
N THR A 145 24.29 -7.82 -0.89
CA THR A 145 25.62 -7.82 -1.53
C THR A 145 26.70 -7.35 -0.57
N ALA A 146 26.44 -6.28 0.18
CA ALA A 146 27.37 -5.76 1.17
C ALA A 146 27.67 -6.77 2.29
N GLU A 147 26.63 -7.47 2.78
CA GLU A 147 26.80 -8.51 3.80
C GLU A 147 27.59 -9.71 3.30
N LYS A 148 27.32 -10.19 2.08
CA LYS A 148 28.05 -11.33 1.48
C LYS A 148 29.52 -11.05 1.24
N LEU A 149 29.86 -9.81 0.89
CA LEU A 149 31.21 -9.39 0.63
C LEU A 149 31.85 -8.65 1.80
N SER A 150 31.17 -8.57 2.96
CA SER A 150 31.61 -7.89 4.17
C SER A 150 31.99 -6.42 3.96
N LEU A 151 31.24 -5.70 3.12
CA LEU A 151 31.51 -4.32 2.71
C LEU A 151 30.87 -3.31 3.66
N LYS A 152 31.50 -2.15 3.79
CA LYS A 152 31.00 -0.99 4.56
C LYS A 152 31.03 0.26 3.69
N ALA A 153 30.27 1.27 4.10
CA ALA A 153 30.36 2.58 3.49
C ALA A 153 31.77 3.16 3.69
N GLY A 154 32.38 3.65 2.61
CA GLY A 154 33.74 4.14 2.55
C GLY A 154 34.76 3.12 2.04
N ASP A 155 34.40 1.85 1.90
CA ASP A 155 35.30 0.85 1.34
C ASP A 155 35.49 1.09 -0.17
N GLU A 156 36.71 0.78 -0.67
CA GLU A 156 37.06 0.82 -2.08
C GLU A 156 36.85 -0.56 -2.69
N ILE A 157 36.16 -0.62 -3.81
CA ILE A 157 35.91 -1.85 -4.58
C ILE A 157 36.33 -1.63 -6.02
N THR A 158 36.57 -2.73 -6.74
CA THR A 158 36.91 -2.66 -8.16
C THR A 158 35.81 -3.29 -9.00
N LEU A 159 35.32 -2.53 -9.98
CA LEU A 159 34.38 -3.02 -10.98
C LEU A 159 35.13 -3.42 -12.24
N TYR A 160 34.89 -4.65 -12.71
CA TYR A 160 35.45 -5.19 -13.96
C TYR A 160 34.34 -5.44 -14.96
N PHE A 161 34.55 -5.00 -16.18
CA PHE A 161 33.60 -5.19 -17.27
C PHE A 161 34.34 -5.42 -18.59
N GLU A 162 33.86 -6.34 -19.40
CA GLU A 162 34.32 -6.51 -20.79
C GLU A 162 33.46 -5.63 -21.69
N ALA A 163 34.06 -4.51 -22.14
CA ALA A 163 33.40 -3.57 -23.04
C ALA A 163 33.05 -4.20 -24.40
N PRO A 164 32.13 -3.60 -25.18
CA PRO A 164 31.78 -4.05 -26.52
C PRO A 164 33.01 -4.19 -27.45
N SER A 165 34.02 -3.33 -27.26
CA SER A 165 35.31 -3.37 -27.93
C SER A 165 36.22 -4.58 -27.53
N LYS A 166 35.75 -5.44 -26.61
CA LYS A 166 36.48 -6.54 -25.97
C LYS A 166 37.69 -6.14 -25.12
N HIS A 167 37.77 -4.88 -24.75
CA HIS A 167 38.72 -4.43 -23.75
C HIS A 167 38.13 -4.64 -22.35
N ILE A 168 38.99 -5.04 -21.42
CA ILE A 168 38.59 -5.12 -20.01
C ILE A 168 38.77 -3.74 -19.39
N ILE A 169 37.66 -3.17 -18.92
CA ILE A 169 37.65 -1.92 -18.16
C ILE A 169 37.66 -2.29 -16.68
N SER A 170 38.57 -1.67 -15.95
CA SER A 170 38.70 -1.83 -14.51
C SER A 170 38.61 -0.45 -13.88
N ALA A 171 37.64 -0.22 -13.03
CA ALA A 171 37.42 1.06 -12.35
C ALA A 171 37.36 0.85 -10.83
N PRO A 172 38.26 1.47 -10.06
CA PRO A 172 38.09 1.56 -8.62
C PRO A 172 36.98 2.53 -8.30
N VAL A 173 36.09 2.15 -7.39
CA VAL A 173 34.98 2.99 -6.93
C VAL A 173 34.81 2.87 -5.43
N THR A 174 34.36 3.95 -4.78
CA THR A 174 34.13 3.96 -3.34
C THR A 174 32.67 3.73 -3.02
N ILE A 175 32.38 2.91 -2.02
CA ILE A 175 31.01 2.70 -1.55
C ILE A 175 30.53 3.94 -0.79
N GLY A 176 29.70 4.76 -1.43
CA GLY A 176 29.11 5.96 -0.84
C GLY A 176 27.98 5.62 0.15
N GLY A 177 27.30 4.49 -0.06
CA GLY A 177 26.24 4.05 0.84
C GLY A 177 25.74 2.64 0.55
N ILE A 178 25.11 2.08 1.58
CA ILE A 178 24.49 0.75 1.55
C ILE A 178 22.99 0.94 1.76
N PHE A 179 22.18 0.40 0.86
CA PHE A 179 20.74 0.52 0.92
C PHE A 179 20.07 -0.83 1.10
N ILE A 180 18.90 -0.83 1.75
CA ILE A 180 18.01 -1.99 1.81
C ILE A 180 16.95 -1.78 0.75
N SER A 181 16.85 -2.69 -0.20
CA SER A 181 15.82 -2.67 -1.23
C SER A 181 14.79 -3.77 -1.01
N ASN A 182 13.57 -3.47 -1.35
CA ASN A 182 12.46 -4.42 -1.38
C ASN A 182 12.53 -5.42 -2.50
N TYR A 183 13.36 -5.14 -3.46
CA TYR A 183 13.30 -5.76 -4.75
C TYR A 183 14.42 -6.77 -4.86
N LEU A 184 14.09 -8.07 -4.88
CA LEU A 184 15.09 -9.12 -5.01
C LEU A 184 15.92 -9.00 -6.32
N ALA A 185 15.38 -8.38 -7.37
CA ALA A 185 16.17 -8.06 -8.56
C ALA A 185 17.21 -6.97 -8.30
N HIS A 186 17.05 -6.17 -7.25
CA HIS A 186 18.05 -5.21 -6.77
C HIS A 186 19.11 -5.85 -5.86
N SER A 187 18.99 -7.11 -5.52
CA SER A 187 19.96 -7.84 -4.73
C SER A 187 21.25 -8.18 -5.53
N ARG A 188 21.59 -7.46 -6.53
CA ARG A 188 22.84 -7.52 -7.29
C ARG A 188 22.99 -6.30 -8.19
N ILE A 189 22.36 -5.20 -7.83
CA ILE A 189 22.51 -3.95 -8.57
C ILE A 189 23.43 -3.02 -7.81
N VAL A 190 24.39 -2.47 -8.53
CA VAL A 190 25.25 -1.39 -8.06
C VAL A 190 24.80 -0.11 -8.77
N TYR A 191 24.37 0.87 -8.02
CA TYR A 191 24.02 2.18 -8.56
C TYR A 191 25.22 3.11 -8.56
N MET A 192 25.40 3.87 -9.64
CA MET A 192 26.41 4.92 -9.75
C MET A 192 25.92 6.08 -10.61
N PRO A 193 26.62 7.23 -10.63
CA PRO A 193 26.28 8.32 -11.52
C PRO A 193 26.26 7.88 -13.00
N LEU A 194 25.23 8.31 -13.75
CA LEU A 194 25.02 7.91 -15.14
C LEU A 194 26.25 8.14 -16.02
N ILE A 195 26.91 9.29 -15.86
CA ILE A 195 28.09 9.65 -16.65
C ILE A 195 29.26 8.67 -16.49
N HIS A 196 29.43 8.11 -15.28
CA HIS A 196 30.50 7.14 -15.00
C HIS A 196 30.14 5.76 -15.50
N ALA A 197 28.86 5.36 -15.36
CA ALA A 197 28.37 4.11 -15.92
C ALA A 197 28.46 4.10 -17.46
N ALA A 198 28.20 5.22 -18.10
CA ALA A 198 28.33 5.35 -19.55
C ALA A 198 29.79 5.15 -20.03
N GLY A 199 30.77 5.53 -19.20
CA GLY A 199 32.18 5.29 -19.48
C GLY A 199 32.53 3.79 -19.65
N PHE A 200 31.85 2.87 -18.97
CA PHE A 200 32.02 1.43 -19.18
C PHE A 200 31.60 0.95 -20.56
N MET A 201 30.73 1.72 -21.23
CA MET A 201 30.32 1.43 -22.62
C MET A 201 31.13 2.20 -23.66
N GLU A 202 32.22 2.87 -23.24
CA GLU A 202 33.09 3.69 -24.11
C GLU A 202 32.34 4.80 -24.88
N LYS A 203 31.18 5.25 -24.35
CA LYS A 203 30.32 6.27 -24.95
C LYS A 203 29.92 7.29 -23.88
N GLU A 204 30.15 8.59 -24.11
CA GLU A 204 29.88 9.66 -23.13
C GLU A 204 28.41 9.78 -22.73
N ASP A 205 27.50 9.57 -23.68
CA ASP A 205 26.05 9.72 -23.49
C ASP A 205 25.29 8.39 -23.63
N PHE A 206 25.90 7.30 -23.18
CA PHE A 206 25.26 6.01 -23.27
C PHE A 206 24.07 5.89 -22.32
N VAL A 207 22.90 5.73 -22.90
CA VAL A 207 21.64 5.45 -22.25
C VAL A 207 20.95 4.33 -22.99
N ASN A 208 20.63 3.24 -22.34
CA ASN A 208 19.92 2.12 -22.95
C ASN A 208 18.51 1.91 -22.39
N THR A 209 18.19 2.63 -21.35
CA THR A 209 16.86 2.56 -20.69
C THR A 209 16.41 3.97 -20.35
N VAL A 210 15.15 4.28 -20.62
CA VAL A 210 14.50 5.49 -20.14
C VAL A 210 13.21 5.12 -19.44
N LEU A 211 13.07 5.60 -18.21
CA LEU A 211 11.86 5.46 -17.41
C LEU A 211 11.08 6.78 -17.46
N GLY A 212 9.81 6.74 -17.81
CA GLY A 212 8.93 7.92 -17.77
C GLY A 212 7.88 7.75 -16.67
N THR A 213 7.71 8.77 -15.84
CA THR A 213 6.66 8.81 -14.82
C THR A 213 5.73 9.99 -15.07
N VAL A 214 4.41 9.75 -14.89
CA VAL A 214 3.38 10.78 -14.98
C VAL A 214 2.84 11.04 -13.57
N ALA A 215 3.06 12.25 -13.04
CA ALA A 215 2.71 12.60 -11.67
C ALA A 215 1.65 13.72 -11.63
N GLY A 216 0.91 13.80 -10.52
CA GLY A 216 0.02 14.94 -10.24
C GLY A 216 -1.32 14.95 -10.97
N VAL A 217 -1.73 13.86 -11.61
CA VAL A 217 -2.97 13.76 -12.39
C VAL A 217 -3.89 12.67 -11.80
N SER A 218 -5.21 12.82 -11.99
CA SER A 218 -6.18 11.79 -11.58
C SER A 218 -6.01 10.51 -12.40
N ALA A 219 -6.41 9.35 -11.85
CA ALA A 219 -6.18 8.07 -12.51
C ALA A 219 -6.67 7.98 -13.97
N PRO A 220 -7.90 8.42 -14.33
CA PRO A 220 -8.36 8.38 -15.72
C PRO A 220 -7.61 9.34 -16.63
N GLU A 221 -7.25 10.55 -16.15
CA GLU A 221 -6.45 11.53 -16.91
C GLU A 221 -5.02 11.03 -17.10
N ARG A 222 -4.48 10.32 -16.12
CA ARG A 222 -3.14 9.72 -16.20
C ARG A 222 -3.04 8.66 -17.29
N GLU A 223 -4.02 7.78 -17.41
CA GLU A 223 -4.04 6.75 -18.46
C GLU A 223 -4.04 7.40 -19.86
N GLN A 224 -4.85 8.43 -20.04
CA GLN A 224 -4.88 9.16 -21.29
C GLN A 224 -3.53 9.84 -21.57
N GLN A 225 -2.96 10.51 -20.59
CA GLN A 225 -1.68 11.20 -20.72
C GLN A 225 -0.51 10.24 -21.00
N VAL A 226 -0.49 9.07 -20.36
CA VAL A 226 0.48 8.00 -20.65
C VAL A 226 0.37 7.56 -22.10
N ASN A 227 -0.84 7.32 -22.60
CA ASN A 227 -1.06 6.92 -23.98
C ASN A 227 -0.59 7.97 -24.98
N ASP A 228 -0.87 9.25 -24.71
CA ASP A 228 -0.44 10.37 -25.56
C ASP A 228 1.10 10.48 -25.59
N VAL A 229 1.74 10.35 -24.44
CA VAL A 229 3.21 10.38 -24.32
C VAL A 229 3.85 9.15 -25.00
N VAL A 230 3.28 7.96 -24.83
CA VAL A 230 3.74 6.73 -25.51
C VAL A 230 3.67 6.90 -27.02
N TYR A 231 2.58 7.50 -27.54
CA TYR A 231 2.45 7.78 -28.96
C TYR A 231 3.51 8.78 -29.45
N ALA A 232 3.76 9.83 -28.69
CA ALA A 232 4.80 10.82 -28.99
C ALA A 232 6.20 10.19 -29.01
N ILE A 233 6.53 9.35 -28.03
CA ILE A 233 7.81 8.62 -27.98
C ILE A 233 7.96 7.67 -29.15
N ARG A 234 6.94 6.88 -29.49
CA ARG A 234 6.98 5.96 -30.63
C ARG A 234 7.21 6.71 -31.94
N THR A 235 6.63 7.89 -32.06
CA THR A 235 6.83 8.76 -33.23
C THR A 235 8.26 9.31 -33.28
N ALA A 236 8.81 9.73 -32.13
CA ALA A 236 10.18 10.20 -32.01
C ALA A 236 11.21 9.10 -32.31
N VAL A 237 11.01 7.89 -31.78
CA VAL A 237 11.83 6.70 -32.03
C VAL A 237 11.88 6.39 -33.54
N LYS A 238 10.70 6.39 -34.18
CA LYS A 238 10.59 6.12 -35.62
C LYS A 238 11.28 7.21 -36.44
N LYS A 239 11.15 8.49 -36.05
CA LYS A 239 11.79 9.61 -36.72
C LYS A 239 13.31 9.60 -36.58
N ALA A 240 13.80 9.20 -35.40
CA ALA A 240 15.23 9.07 -35.13
C ALA A 240 15.86 7.83 -35.77
N GLY A 241 15.06 6.88 -36.27
CA GLY A 241 15.54 5.62 -36.82
C GLY A 241 16.17 4.66 -35.80
N ILE A 242 15.85 4.83 -34.53
CA ILE A 242 16.41 4.04 -33.42
C ILE A 242 15.63 2.74 -33.29
N LEU A 243 16.32 1.63 -33.03
CA LEU A 243 15.71 0.38 -32.64
C LEU A 243 15.44 0.37 -31.13
N ALA A 244 14.23 0.77 -30.76
CA ALA A 244 13.82 0.82 -29.37
C ALA A 244 12.44 0.18 -29.16
N ARG A 245 12.29 -0.49 -28.00
CA ARG A 245 11.02 -1.03 -27.53
C ARG A 245 10.41 -0.07 -26.52
N VAL A 246 9.19 0.38 -26.81
CA VAL A 246 8.42 1.28 -25.93
C VAL A 246 7.30 0.47 -25.30
N GLU A 247 7.36 0.29 -23.99
CA GLU A 247 6.40 -0.46 -23.18
C GLU A 247 5.51 0.51 -22.41
N ALA A 248 4.20 0.25 -22.43
CA ALA A 248 3.17 0.93 -21.64
C ALA A 248 2.78 0.10 -20.40
N PRO A 249 2.05 0.63 -19.43
CA PRO A 249 1.71 -0.05 -18.17
C PRO A 249 1.09 -1.43 -18.32
N ASP A 250 0.21 -1.62 -19.30
CA ASP A 250 -0.47 -2.89 -19.60
C ASP A 250 0.49 -3.97 -20.11
N GLN A 251 1.61 -3.58 -20.69
CA GLN A 251 2.67 -4.46 -21.18
C GLN A 251 3.73 -4.74 -20.12
N LEU A 252 3.92 -3.78 -19.18
CA LEU A 252 4.85 -3.89 -18.07
C LEU A 252 4.41 -4.95 -17.06
N SER A 253 3.11 -5.11 -16.83
CA SER A 253 2.56 -6.10 -15.88
C SER A 253 2.84 -7.55 -16.28
N GLY A 254 3.21 -7.83 -17.54
CA GLY A 254 3.58 -9.16 -18.02
C GLY A 254 5.08 -9.49 -17.92
N SER A 255 5.95 -8.48 -17.80
CA SER A 255 7.40 -8.66 -17.95
C SER A 255 8.11 -9.05 -16.66
N PHE A 256 7.55 -8.72 -15.49
CA PHE A 256 8.19 -8.97 -14.21
C PHE A 256 7.30 -9.77 -13.27
N GLY A 257 7.54 -11.07 -13.18
CA GLY A 257 6.91 -11.99 -12.21
C GLY A 257 7.00 -11.55 -10.74
N TYR A 258 7.69 -10.46 -10.50
CA TYR A 258 7.93 -9.85 -9.21
C TYR A 258 6.70 -9.13 -8.66
N PHE A 259 6.00 -8.34 -9.50
CA PHE A 259 4.77 -7.66 -9.07
C PHE A 259 3.63 -8.64 -8.84
N GLN A 260 3.68 -9.83 -9.44
CA GLN A 260 2.75 -10.92 -9.14
C GLN A 260 2.80 -11.33 -7.66
N ILE A 261 3.96 -11.26 -7.01
CA ILE A 261 4.09 -11.54 -5.56
C ILE A 261 3.31 -10.51 -4.75
N PHE A 262 3.41 -9.23 -5.09
CA PHE A 262 2.65 -8.16 -4.43
C PHE A 262 1.15 -8.32 -4.67
N ASP A 263 0.73 -8.65 -5.88
CA ASP A 263 -0.67 -8.88 -6.21
C ASP A 263 -1.23 -10.11 -5.46
N ILE A 264 -0.48 -11.21 -5.37
CA ILE A 264 -0.84 -12.40 -4.59
C ILE A 264 -0.95 -12.03 -3.10
N PHE A 265 0.01 -11.27 -2.58
CA PHE A 265 -0.02 -10.86 -1.18
C PHE A 265 -1.23 -9.97 -0.86
N LYS A 266 -1.56 -9.04 -1.75
CA LYS A 266 -2.78 -8.22 -1.68
C LYS A 266 -4.05 -9.08 -1.66
N ILE A 267 -4.14 -10.09 -2.53
CA ILE A 267 -5.28 -11.02 -2.56
C ILE A 267 -5.40 -11.76 -1.22
N ILE A 268 -4.28 -12.20 -0.65
CA ILE A 268 -4.25 -12.86 0.66
C ILE A 268 -4.73 -11.90 1.77
N LEU A 269 -4.27 -10.65 1.78
CA LEU A 269 -4.70 -9.64 2.76
C LEU A 269 -6.20 -9.36 2.66
N ILE A 270 -6.74 -9.23 1.43
CA ILE A 270 -8.17 -9.05 1.19
C ILE A 270 -8.96 -10.27 1.66
N GLY A 271 -8.48 -11.47 1.36
CA GLY A 271 -9.08 -12.72 1.81
C GLY A 271 -9.11 -12.82 3.35
N LEU A 272 -8.02 -12.48 4.00
CA LEU A 272 -7.91 -12.47 5.47
C LEU A 272 -8.86 -11.42 6.09
N LYS A 273 -8.92 -10.21 5.52
CA LYS A 273 -9.89 -9.17 5.93
C LYS A 273 -11.33 -9.67 5.84
N ASN A 274 -11.70 -10.27 4.70
CA ASN A 274 -13.06 -10.75 4.48
C ASN A 274 -13.43 -11.89 5.42
N LEU A 275 -12.52 -12.85 5.63
CA LEU A 275 -12.72 -13.95 6.58
C LEU A 275 -12.87 -13.42 8.01
N THR A 276 -11.98 -12.55 8.45
CA THR A 276 -12.03 -11.94 9.78
C THR A 276 -13.30 -11.11 9.94
N GLY A 277 -13.68 -10.34 8.94
CA GLY A 277 -14.91 -9.56 8.92
C GLY A 277 -16.17 -10.42 9.04
N PHE A 278 -16.21 -11.55 8.33
CA PHE A 278 -17.30 -12.50 8.42
C PHE A 278 -17.43 -13.11 9.83
N VAL A 279 -16.31 -13.56 10.41
CA VAL A 279 -16.28 -14.13 11.78
C VAL A 279 -16.71 -13.08 12.80
N LEU A 280 -16.20 -11.86 12.71
CA LEU A 280 -16.57 -10.76 13.61
C LEU A 280 -18.05 -10.37 13.45
N ALA A 281 -18.59 -10.37 12.24
CA ALA A 281 -20.01 -10.10 12.01
C ALA A 281 -20.90 -11.16 12.63
N LEU A 282 -20.53 -12.45 12.54
CA LEU A 282 -21.23 -13.54 13.22
C LEU A 282 -21.16 -13.40 14.74
N MET A 283 -19.97 -13.16 15.28
CA MET A 283 -19.79 -12.95 16.73
C MET A 283 -20.63 -11.76 17.22
N LEU A 284 -20.62 -10.66 16.48
CA LEU A 284 -21.42 -9.47 16.78
C LEU A 284 -22.91 -9.77 16.75
N LEU A 285 -23.39 -10.46 15.71
CA LEU A 285 -24.78 -10.86 15.55
C LEU A 285 -25.26 -11.69 16.78
N PHE A 286 -24.49 -12.71 17.19
CA PHE A 286 -24.85 -13.56 18.31
C PHE A 286 -24.77 -12.84 19.65
N ALA A 287 -23.74 -12.02 19.88
CA ALA A 287 -23.55 -11.30 21.13
C ALA A 287 -24.62 -10.21 21.31
N VAL A 288 -24.89 -9.40 20.30
CA VAL A 288 -25.93 -8.37 20.33
C VAL A 288 -27.30 -8.99 20.51
N ARG A 289 -27.59 -10.08 19.76
CA ARG A 289 -28.83 -10.83 19.93
C ARG A 289 -29.01 -11.35 21.34
N SER A 290 -27.97 -11.96 21.92
CA SER A 290 -28.01 -12.49 23.29
C SER A 290 -28.22 -11.37 24.32
N ALA A 291 -27.51 -10.26 24.18
CA ALA A 291 -27.62 -9.12 25.07
C ALA A 291 -29.04 -8.51 25.05
N TYR A 292 -29.60 -8.29 23.87
CA TYR A 292 -30.98 -7.77 23.74
C TYR A 292 -32.03 -8.77 24.27
N TYR A 293 -31.83 -10.07 24.03
CA TYR A 293 -32.72 -11.08 24.57
C TYR A 293 -32.79 -11.00 26.11
N LEU A 294 -31.63 -10.91 26.79
CA LEU A 294 -31.56 -10.76 28.24
C LEU A 294 -32.12 -9.41 28.73
N ILE A 295 -31.97 -8.34 27.97
CA ILE A 295 -32.57 -7.02 28.29
C ILE A 295 -34.09 -7.11 28.21
N PHE A 296 -34.63 -7.73 27.17
CA PHE A 296 -36.08 -7.90 26.99
C PHE A 296 -36.69 -8.80 28.07
N GLN A 297 -36.02 -9.89 28.46
CA GLN A 297 -36.49 -10.70 29.55
C GLN A 297 -36.62 -9.91 30.87
N LYS A 298 -35.62 -9.12 31.23
CA LYS A 298 -35.63 -8.31 32.45
C LYS A 298 -36.73 -7.23 32.41
N ARG A 299 -37.05 -6.70 31.23
CA ARG A 299 -38.01 -5.63 31.05
C ARG A 299 -39.38 -6.06 30.55
N ARG A 300 -39.66 -7.37 30.69
CA ARG A 300 -40.89 -7.96 30.17
C ARG A 300 -42.15 -7.32 30.77
N ALA A 301 -42.17 -7.06 32.07
CA ALA A 301 -43.30 -6.41 32.74
C ALA A 301 -43.50 -4.98 32.28
N GLU A 302 -42.43 -4.19 32.11
CA GLU A 302 -42.48 -2.83 31.56
C GLU A 302 -43.05 -2.79 30.15
N ILE A 303 -42.61 -3.74 29.29
CA ILE A 303 -43.07 -3.82 27.90
C ILE A 303 -44.55 -4.22 27.84
N ALA A 304 -44.98 -5.15 28.70
CA ALA A 304 -46.38 -5.52 28.79
C ALA A 304 -47.26 -4.34 29.21
N THR A 305 -46.82 -3.59 30.22
CA THR A 305 -47.53 -2.36 30.68
C THR A 305 -47.62 -1.30 29.58
N LEU A 306 -46.55 -1.05 28.84
CA LEU A 306 -46.55 -0.10 27.71
C LEU A 306 -47.52 -0.54 26.59
N ARG A 307 -47.68 -1.83 26.36
CA ARG A 307 -48.64 -2.37 25.39
C ARG A 307 -50.08 -2.22 25.86
N THR A 308 -50.37 -2.40 27.14
CA THR A 308 -51.72 -2.14 27.67
C THR A 308 -52.12 -0.68 27.58
N TYR A 309 -51.15 0.24 27.58
CA TYR A 309 -51.36 1.68 27.29
C TYR A 309 -51.44 2.01 25.80
N GLY A 310 -51.43 1.00 24.89
CA GLY A 310 -51.66 1.19 23.45
C GLY A 310 -50.41 1.44 22.63
N MET A 311 -49.21 1.13 23.15
CA MET A 311 -47.96 1.25 22.39
C MET A 311 -47.95 0.33 21.16
N ASP A 312 -47.83 0.92 19.96
CA ASP A 312 -47.75 0.15 18.70
C ASP A 312 -46.36 -0.48 18.51
N THR A 313 -46.35 -1.58 17.77
CA THR A 313 -45.09 -2.29 17.39
C THR A 313 -44.09 -1.37 16.68
N LYS A 314 -44.59 -0.42 15.87
CA LYS A 314 -43.75 0.56 15.17
C LYS A 314 -43.00 1.50 16.13
N GLU A 315 -43.67 1.91 17.20
CA GLU A 315 -43.06 2.76 18.24
C GLU A 315 -41.97 2.02 19.00
N PHE A 316 -42.22 0.73 19.27
CA PHE A 316 -41.24 -0.15 19.91
C PHE A 316 -40.01 -0.36 19.03
N ILE A 317 -40.19 -0.57 17.71
CA ILE A 317 -39.08 -0.64 16.75
C ILE A 317 -38.26 0.66 16.77
N ARG A 318 -38.90 1.82 16.70
CA ARG A 318 -38.20 3.13 16.74
C ARG A 318 -37.37 3.29 18.02
N MET A 319 -37.86 2.78 19.13
CA MET A 319 -37.20 2.84 20.42
C MET A 319 -35.91 1.98 20.43
N ILE A 320 -35.99 0.75 19.94
CA ILE A 320 -34.83 -0.16 19.83
C ILE A 320 -33.83 0.39 18.80
N THR A 321 -34.30 0.92 17.69
CA THR A 321 -33.42 1.55 16.70
C THR A 321 -32.66 2.71 17.30
N ALA A 322 -33.30 3.55 18.12
CA ALA A 322 -32.63 4.65 18.81
C ALA A 322 -31.56 4.15 19.79
N GLU A 323 -31.83 3.07 20.54
CA GLU A 323 -30.83 2.43 21.42
C GLU A 323 -29.64 1.93 20.61
N THR A 324 -29.90 1.19 19.50
CA THR A 324 -28.85 0.65 18.65
C THR A 324 -27.99 1.75 18.04
N VAL A 325 -28.59 2.85 17.59
CA VAL A 325 -27.87 4.01 17.05
C VAL A 325 -26.94 4.63 18.12
N ILE A 326 -27.41 4.77 19.37
CA ILE A 326 -26.58 5.29 20.46
C ILE A 326 -25.41 4.35 20.76
N VAL A 327 -25.63 3.02 20.77
CA VAL A 327 -24.58 2.02 20.94
C VAL A 327 -23.53 2.14 19.84
N LEU A 328 -23.98 2.29 18.57
CA LEU A 328 -23.08 2.48 17.42
C LEU A 328 -22.26 3.76 17.53
N LEU A 329 -22.87 4.86 17.95
CA LEU A 329 -22.16 6.14 18.15
C LEU A 329 -21.07 6.02 19.24
N PHE A 330 -21.39 5.41 20.39
CA PHE A 330 -20.38 5.18 21.43
C PHE A 330 -19.27 4.24 20.96
N ALA A 331 -19.61 3.17 20.23
CA ALA A 331 -18.63 2.26 19.67
C ALA A 331 -17.71 2.95 18.65
N ALA A 332 -18.26 3.79 17.79
CA ALA A 332 -17.49 4.57 16.83
C ALA A 332 -16.55 5.58 17.49
N LEU A 333 -17.02 6.26 18.57
CA LEU A 333 -16.18 7.18 19.35
C LEU A 333 -15.01 6.45 20.03
N ILE A 334 -15.26 5.27 20.61
CA ILE A 334 -14.19 4.45 21.22
C ILE A 334 -13.22 3.99 20.14
N ALA A 335 -13.73 3.53 19.00
CA ALA A 335 -12.88 3.11 17.88
C ALA A 335 -11.99 4.26 17.39
N ALA A 336 -12.54 5.46 17.22
CA ALA A 336 -11.77 6.64 16.83
C ALA A 336 -10.71 7.00 17.88
N ALA A 337 -11.07 6.96 19.17
CA ALA A 337 -10.14 7.25 20.25
C ALA A 337 -8.96 6.27 20.35
N VAL A 338 -9.10 5.05 19.85
CA VAL A 338 -8.03 4.05 19.80
C VAL A 338 -7.25 4.15 18.50
N ILE A 339 -7.93 4.27 17.36
CA ILE A 339 -7.29 4.23 16.03
C ILE A 339 -6.43 5.47 15.78
N ILE A 340 -6.92 6.67 16.13
CA ILE A 340 -6.21 7.91 15.86
C ILE A 340 -4.80 7.91 16.49
N PRO A 341 -4.61 7.68 17.79
CA PRO A 341 -3.28 7.62 18.37
C PRO A 341 -2.45 6.43 17.85
N ALA A 342 -3.06 5.28 17.58
CA ALA A 342 -2.36 4.13 17.03
C ALA A 342 -1.79 4.43 15.64
N VAL A 343 -2.54 5.14 14.80
CA VAL A 343 -2.07 5.58 13.48
C VAL A 343 -0.88 6.53 13.62
N PHE A 344 -0.98 7.55 14.47
CA PHE A 344 0.13 8.48 14.69
C PHE A 344 1.40 7.79 15.21
N ALA A 345 1.25 6.72 16.01
CA ALA A 345 2.38 5.98 16.54
C ALA A 345 3.05 5.06 15.49
N VAL A 346 2.30 4.56 14.51
CA VAL A 346 2.77 3.56 13.55
C VAL A 346 3.05 4.16 12.18
N GLN A 347 2.42 5.28 11.83
CA GLN A 347 2.60 5.96 10.56
C GLN A 347 4.07 6.36 10.34
N GLY A 348 4.64 5.95 9.22
CA GLY A 348 6.04 6.24 8.88
C GLY A 348 7.07 5.36 9.61
N PHE A 349 6.62 4.34 10.36
CA PHE A 349 7.54 3.40 11.01
C PHE A 349 8.42 2.68 9.97
N PRO A 350 9.76 2.76 10.07
CA PRO A 350 10.68 2.22 9.08
C PRO A 350 10.79 0.69 9.20
N ALA A 351 9.79 -0.04 8.73
CA ALA A 351 9.71 -1.49 8.86
C ALA A 351 10.90 -2.21 8.20
N ALA A 352 11.39 -1.68 7.09
CA ALA A 352 12.54 -2.22 6.35
C ALA A 352 13.82 -2.28 7.18
N TYR A 353 14.00 -1.35 8.10
CA TYR A 353 15.18 -1.30 8.97
C TYR A 353 15.29 -2.53 9.87
N TYR A 354 14.17 -3.13 10.25
CA TYR A 354 14.12 -4.29 11.13
C TYR A 354 14.14 -5.61 10.39
N SER A 355 13.56 -5.68 9.21
CA SER A 355 13.58 -6.86 8.36
C SER A 355 13.15 -6.53 6.94
N ALA A 356 13.94 -6.95 5.94
CA ALA A 356 13.58 -6.84 4.54
C ALA A 356 12.25 -7.54 4.21
N ASN A 357 11.91 -8.61 4.92
CA ASN A 357 10.63 -9.32 4.73
C ASN A 357 9.39 -8.47 5.09
N LEU A 358 9.52 -7.51 6.02
CA LEU A 358 8.43 -6.62 6.39
C LEU A 358 8.01 -5.68 5.25
N ILE A 359 8.91 -5.47 4.33
CA ILE A 359 8.66 -4.66 3.15
C ILE A 359 7.62 -5.34 2.24
N ALA A 360 7.73 -6.66 2.03
CA ALA A 360 6.72 -7.41 1.29
C ALA A 360 5.34 -7.37 1.98
N VAL A 361 5.32 -7.31 3.33
CA VAL A 361 4.08 -7.25 4.12
C VAL A 361 3.40 -5.89 4.03
N PHE A 362 4.17 -4.80 4.01
CA PHE A 362 3.64 -3.43 3.99
C PHE A 362 3.66 -2.78 2.60
N GLY A 363 4.18 -3.48 1.60
CA GLY A 363 4.28 -2.98 0.22
C GLY A 363 5.33 -1.88 0.03
N GLY A 364 6.16 -1.63 1.06
CA GLY A 364 7.15 -0.55 1.01
C GLY A 364 8.03 -0.45 2.26
N PRO A 365 9.03 0.45 2.26
CA PRO A 365 10.05 0.54 3.30
C PRO A 365 9.53 1.01 4.66
N SER A 366 8.40 1.69 4.68
CA SER A 366 7.77 2.21 5.91
C SER A 366 6.31 1.80 5.98
N VAL A 367 5.75 1.78 7.16
CA VAL A 367 4.31 1.51 7.34
C VAL A 367 3.52 2.74 6.93
N VAL A 368 2.68 2.62 5.92
CA VAL A 368 1.73 3.64 5.51
C VAL A 368 0.32 3.13 5.80
N LEU A 369 -0.43 3.90 6.58
CA LEU A 369 -1.84 3.66 6.84
C LEU A 369 -2.64 4.73 6.12
N HIS A 370 -3.55 4.31 5.25
CA HIS A 370 -4.42 5.24 4.52
C HIS A 370 -5.89 4.89 4.75
N PHE A 371 -6.68 5.92 5.00
CA PHE A 371 -8.11 5.78 5.27
C PHE A 371 -8.93 6.37 4.13
N ASP A 372 -9.68 5.51 3.45
CA ASP A 372 -10.64 5.93 2.44
C ASP A 372 -12.01 6.19 3.08
N GLY A 373 -12.48 7.44 3.01
CA GLY A 373 -13.75 7.85 3.61
C GLY A 373 -14.96 7.06 3.10
N ILE A 374 -14.96 6.66 1.81
CA ILE A 374 -16.05 5.88 1.20
C ILE A 374 -16.07 4.47 1.79
N ARG A 375 -14.90 3.83 1.92
CA ARG A 375 -14.78 2.49 2.51
C ARG A 375 -15.15 2.48 3.99
N ILE A 376 -14.74 3.52 4.74
CA ILE A 376 -15.14 3.70 6.15
C ILE A 376 -16.67 3.80 6.27
N ALA A 377 -17.31 4.62 5.44
CA ALA A 377 -18.76 4.76 5.44
C ALA A 377 -19.48 3.45 5.09
N ALA A 378 -18.98 2.72 4.08
CA ALA A 378 -19.53 1.41 3.70
C ALA A 378 -19.43 0.39 4.84
N MET A 379 -18.27 0.31 5.53
CA MET A 379 -18.11 -0.56 6.70
C MET A 379 -19.01 -0.17 7.86
N ALA A 380 -19.17 1.12 8.12
CA ALA A 380 -20.09 1.62 9.15
C ALA A 380 -21.53 1.20 8.87
N VAL A 381 -21.97 1.28 7.61
CA VAL A 381 -23.30 0.82 7.17
C VAL A 381 -23.47 -0.69 7.40
N VAL A 382 -22.46 -1.50 7.03
CA VAL A 382 -22.51 -2.97 7.23
C VAL A 382 -22.60 -3.32 8.72
N ILE A 383 -21.78 -2.71 9.57
CA ILE A 383 -21.78 -2.94 11.02
C ILE A 383 -23.12 -2.49 11.64
N ALA A 384 -23.67 -1.35 11.19
CA ALA A 384 -24.98 -0.87 11.61
C ALA A 384 -26.09 -1.85 11.20
N ALA A 385 -26.06 -2.37 9.97
CA ALA A 385 -27.02 -3.34 9.48
C ALA A 385 -26.98 -4.64 10.31
N VAL A 386 -25.80 -5.16 10.65
CA VAL A 386 -25.64 -6.36 11.50
C VAL A 386 -26.21 -6.11 12.90
N ASN A 387 -25.89 -4.97 13.51
CA ASN A 387 -26.43 -4.61 14.83
C ASN A 387 -27.94 -4.48 14.82
N LEU A 388 -28.52 -3.80 13.82
CA LEU A 388 -29.98 -3.66 13.66
C LEU A 388 -30.65 -5.01 13.40
N ALA A 389 -30.08 -5.83 12.53
CA ALA A 389 -30.62 -7.18 12.29
C ALA A 389 -30.62 -8.02 13.57
N ALA A 390 -29.54 -8.02 14.34
CA ALA A 390 -29.43 -8.73 15.61
C ALA A 390 -30.48 -8.28 16.64
N SER A 391 -30.67 -6.95 16.76
CA SER A 391 -31.66 -6.37 17.68
C SER A 391 -33.10 -6.71 17.26
N MET A 392 -33.41 -6.64 15.95
CA MET A 392 -34.73 -7.00 15.41
C MET A 392 -35.05 -8.49 15.56
N LEU A 393 -34.09 -9.37 15.29
CA LEU A 393 -34.26 -10.82 15.50
C LEU A 393 -34.57 -11.15 16.97
N SER A 394 -33.92 -10.47 17.89
CA SER A 394 -34.16 -10.63 19.35
C SER A 394 -35.57 -10.17 19.74
N MET A 395 -35.99 -9.03 19.19
CA MET A 395 -37.32 -8.49 19.39
C MET A 395 -38.41 -9.42 18.85
N CYS A 396 -38.30 -9.86 17.60
CA CYS A 396 -39.31 -10.77 16.96
C CYS A 396 -39.49 -12.05 17.81
N ARG A 397 -38.41 -12.59 18.36
CA ARG A 397 -38.48 -13.79 19.21
C ARG A 397 -39.15 -13.49 20.55
N ALA A 398 -38.83 -12.34 21.19
CA ALA A 398 -39.46 -11.93 22.44
C ALA A 398 -40.98 -11.73 22.27
N LEU A 399 -41.41 -11.14 21.17
CA LEU A 399 -42.81 -10.90 20.86
C LEU A 399 -43.59 -12.20 20.58
N ARG A 400 -42.99 -13.16 19.86
CA ARG A 400 -43.64 -14.45 19.55
C ARG A 400 -43.85 -15.32 20.78
N THR A 401 -42.94 -15.33 21.75
CA THR A 401 -43.06 -16.09 22.99
C THR A 401 -44.19 -15.56 23.89
N GLU A 402 -44.51 -14.27 23.80
CA GLU A 402 -45.67 -13.71 24.55
C GLU A 402 -47.03 -14.08 23.92
N THR A 403 -47.14 -13.97 22.60
CA THR A 403 -48.38 -14.34 21.93
C THR A 403 -48.73 -15.82 22.09
N ALA A 404 -47.73 -16.72 22.06
CA ALA A 404 -47.91 -18.13 22.30
C ALA A 404 -48.36 -18.47 23.74
N ARG A 405 -47.95 -17.69 24.73
CA ARG A 405 -48.40 -17.88 26.13
C ARG A 405 -49.80 -17.39 26.37
N LEU A 406 -50.15 -16.22 25.84
CA LEU A 406 -51.50 -15.69 25.95
C LEU A 406 -52.55 -16.57 25.27
N SER A 407 -52.18 -17.27 24.17
CA SER A 407 -53.02 -18.26 23.51
C SER A 407 -53.10 -19.60 24.22
N ALA A 408 -52.22 -19.90 25.16
CA ALA A 408 -52.24 -21.11 25.96
C ALA A 408 -52.92 -20.91 27.33
N GLU A 409 -53.15 -19.67 27.76
CA GLU A 409 -53.84 -19.29 29.00
C GLU A 409 -55.31 -18.88 28.73
N SER A 410 -55.72 -18.77 27.46
CA SER A 410 -57.11 -18.59 26.98
C SER A 410 -57.75 -19.92 26.59
#